data_ef8a7ddab0a15e016f07b22645423bf8
#
_entry.id   ef8a7ddab0a15e016f07b22645423bf8
#
_cell.length_a   1.000
_cell.length_b   1.000
_cell.length_c   1.000
_cell.angle_alpha   90.00
_cell.angle_beta   90.00
_cell.angle_gamma   90.00
#
_symmetry.space_group_name_H-M   'P 1'
#
loop_
_entity.id
_entity.type
_entity.pdbx_description
1 polymer ?
#
loop_
_entity_poly.entity_id
_entity_poly.type
_entity_poly.pdbx_seq_one_letter_code
_entity_poly.pdbx_strand_id
1 'polypeptide(L)'
;MSNKKSATNLKIRSAFSDLLNEKGINNLTVSDITRKANINRGTFYLHYIDKYDLLEQLENEVLESTKAIFFKYNKENDNDLISFQSVLESLEYVKSNFNLVKGLIEGGDIKFVDKFKDIIRQTLQVKI
;
A
#
# COMPACT_ATOMS: atom_id res chain seq x y z
N MET A 1 13.53 10.27 -11.02
CA MET A 1 12.84 10.06 -10.96
C MET A 1 12.21 9.17 -11.18
N SER A 2 12.26 8.76 -11.36
CA SER A 2 11.58 8.01 -11.66
C SER A 2 10.79 7.26 -10.92
N ASN A 3 10.68 7.44 -10.11
CA ASN A 3 9.74 6.87 -9.27
C ASN A 3 8.36 7.21 -9.63
N LYS A 4 8.18 7.88 -10.68
CA LYS A 4 6.88 8.11 -11.11
C LYS A 4 6.26 6.87 -11.53
N LYS A 5 5.01 6.70 -11.23
CA LYS A 5 4.28 5.53 -11.65
C LYS A 5 3.98 5.65 -13.11
N SER A 6 4.53 4.74 -13.88
CA SER A 6 4.24 4.69 -15.30
C SER A 6 2.83 4.20 -15.51
N ALA A 7 2.32 4.35 -16.73
CA ALA A 7 1.00 3.83 -17.07
C ALA A 7 0.93 2.33 -16.84
N THR A 8 2.02 1.62 -17.15
CA THR A 8 2.08 0.18 -16.94
C THR A 8 1.98 -0.17 -15.47
N ASN A 9 2.72 0.54 -14.62
CA ASN A 9 2.67 0.29 -13.19
C ASN A 9 1.27 0.53 -12.63
N LEU A 10 0.59 1.56 -13.12
CA LEU A 10 -0.77 1.82 -12.66
C LEU A 10 -1.73 0.72 -13.07
N LYS A 11 -1.56 0.17 -14.27
CA LYS A 11 -2.37 -0.95 -14.71
C LYS A 11 -2.14 -2.19 -13.86
N ILE A 12 -0.87 -2.47 -13.56
CA ILE A 12 -0.53 -3.61 -12.72
C ILE A 12 -1.11 -3.42 -11.32
N ARG A 13 -0.94 -2.23 -10.76
CA ARG A 13 -1.46 -1.91 -9.42
C ARG A 13 -2.96 -2.10 -9.34
N SER A 14 -3.68 -1.60 -10.32
CA SER A 14 -5.13 -1.72 -10.35
C SER A 14 -5.58 -3.17 -10.49
N ALA A 15 -4.96 -3.91 -11.41
CA ALA A 15 -5.30 -5.31 -11.61
C ALA A 15 -5.01 -6.14 -10.37
N PHE A 16 -3.87 -5.88 -9.74
CA PHE A 16 -3.47 -6.61 -8.54
C PHE A 16 -4.42 -6.32 -7.38
N SER A 17 -4.81 -5.05 -7.21
CA SER A 17 -5.75 -4.69 -6.15
C SER A 17 -7.08 -5.42 -6.31
N ASP A 18 -7.59 -5.47 -7.54
CA ASP A 18 -8.82 -6.20 -7.81
C ASP A 18 -8.66 -7.69 -7.47
N LEU A 19 -7.54 -8.27 -7.89
CA LEU A 19 -7.32 -9.70 -7.69
C LEU A 19 -7.11 -10.06 -6.22
N LEU A 20 -6.46 -9.18 -5.47
CA LEU A 20 -6.35 -9.39 -4.03
C LEU A 20 -7.72 -9.47 -3.40
N ASN A 21 -8.63 -8.58 -3.81
CA ASN A 21 -9.98 -8.58 -3.26
C ASN A 21 -10.80 -9.77 -3.73
N GLU A 22 -10.53 -10.26 -4.93
CA GLU A 22 -11.30 -11.38 -5.49
C GLU A 22 -10.80 -12.74 -5.03
N LYS A 23 -9.48 -12.92 -4.99
CA LYS A 23 -8.90 -14.24 -4.78
C LYS A 23 -7.91 -14.32 -3.63
N GLY A 24 -7.30 -13.21 -3.26
CA GLY A 24 -6.24 -13.20 -2.28
C GLY A 24 -4.89 -13.59 -2.88
N ILE A 25 -3.83 -13.27 -2.14
CA ILE A 25 -2.46 -13.42 -2.66
C ILE A 25 -2.12 -14.88 -2.97
N ASN A 26 -2.65 -15.81 -2.21
CA ASN A 26 -2.29 -17.21 -2.40
C ASN A 26 -2.90 -17.82 -3.65
N ASN A 27 -4.01 -17.27 -4.12
CA ASN A 27 -4.75 -17.86 -5.24
C ASN A 27 -4.59 -17.13 -6.56
N LEU A 28 -4.19 -15.87 -6.52
CA LEU A 28 -3.99 -15.14 -7.77
C LEU A 28 -2.63 -15.51 -8.39
N THR A 29 -2.50 -15.33 -9.68
CA THR A 29 -1.28 -15.68 -10.41
C THR A 29 -0.80 -14.50 -11.23
N VAL A 30 0.47 -14.56 -11.66
CA VAL A 30 0.99 -13.53 -12.56
C VAL A 30 0.18 -13.52 -13.86
N SER A 31 -0.26 -14.69 -14.32
CA SER A 31 -1.13 -14.75 -15.52
C SER A 31 -2.42 -13.99 -15.31
N ASP A 32 -3.02 -14.12 -14.12
CA ASP A 32 -4.23 -13.34 -13.80
C ASP A 32 -3.94 -11.86 -13.90
N ILE A 33 -2.82 -11.43 -13.33
CA ILE A 33 -2.44 -10.01 -13.30
C ILE A 33 -2.25 -9.49 -14.72
N THR A 34 -1.47 -10.20 -15.52
CA THR A 34 -1.14 -9.71 -16.85
C THR A 34 -2.37 -9.71 -17.77
N ARG A 35 -3.23 -10.70 -17.61
CA ARG A 35 -4.46 -10.73 -18.40
C ARG A 35 -5.37 -9.55 -18.03
N LYS A 36 -5.54 -9.31 -16.74
CA LYS A 36 -6.42 -8.24 -16.30
C LYS A 36 -5.84 -6.87 -16.63
N ALA A 37 -4.52 -6.72 -16.55
CA ALA A 37 -3.84 -5.46 -16.87
C ALA A 37 -3.63 -5.27 -18.36
N ASN A 38 -3.89 -6.32 -19.15
CA ASN A 38 -3.70 -6.30 -20.59
C ASN A 38 -2.26 -5.99 -20.97
N ILE A 39 -1.33 -6.72 -20.35
CA ILE A 39 0.10 -6.64 -20.65
C ILE A 39 0.60 -8.06 -20.82
N ASN A 40 1.81 -8.22 -21.35
CA ASN A 40 2.38 -9.56 -21.46
C ASN A 40 3.25 -9.84 -20.23
N ARG A 41 3.63 -11.12 -20.08
CA ARG A 41 4.40 -11.54 -18.90
C ARG A 41 5.76 -10.88 -18.82
N GLY A 42 6.40 -10.70 -19.97
CA GLY A 42 7.71 -10.05 -20.00
C GLY A 42 7.64 -8.65 -19.42
N THR A 43 6.58 -7.93 -19.75
CA THR A 43 6.39 -6.60 -19.23
C THR A 43 6.26 -6.62 -17.70
N PHE A 44 5.53 -7.59 -17.17
CA PHE A 44 5.42 -7.73 -15.72
C PHE A 44 6.79 -7.93 -15.10
N TYR A 45 7.58 -8.84 -15.65
CA TYR A 45 8.87 -9.18 -15.07
C TYR A 45 9.94 -8.11 -15.24
N LEU A 46 9.67 -7.09 -16.04
CA LEU A 46 10.55 -5.92 -16.07
C LEU A 46 10.40 -5.10 -14.77
N HIS A 47 9.29 -5.23 -14.09
CA HIS A 47 8.99 -4.40 -12.92
C HIS A 47 9.05 -5.17 -11.61
N TYR A 48 8.72 -6.46 -11.62
CA TYR A 48 8.59 -7.24 -10.40
C TYR A 48 9.14 -8.64 -10.60
N ILE A 49 9.69 -9.20 -9.53
CA ILE A 49 10.23 -10.56 -9.58
C ILE A 49 9.11 -11.59 -9.63
N ASP A 50 8.10 -11.39 -8.78
CA ASP A 50 6.94 -12.28 -8.73
C ASP A 50 5.80 -11.54 -8.01
N LYS A 51 4.71 -12.24 -7.74
CA LYS A 51 3.55 -11.61 -7.11
C LYS A 51 3.83 -11.20 -5.66
N TYR A 52 4.73 -11.89 -4.99
CA TYR A 52 5.05 -11.54 -3.61
C TYR A 52 5.91 -10.28 -3.55
N ASP A 53 6.78 -10.11 -4.54
CA ASP A 53 7.54 -8.88 -4.67
C ASP A 53 6.61 -7.69 -4.90
N LEU A 54 5.62 -7.87 -5.77
CA LEU A 54 4.63 -6.83 -6.02
C LEU A 54 3.84 -6.51 -4.75
N LEU A 55 3.42 -7.56 -4.03
CA LEU A 55 2.69 -7.36 -2.78
C LEU A 55 3.53 -6.54 -1.80
N GLU A 56 4.79 -6.91 -1.62
CA GLU A 56 5.64 -6.22 -0.68
C GLU A 56 5.86 -4.77 -1.06
N GLN A 57 6.05 -4.50 -2.35
CA GLN A 57 6.25 -3.11 -2.80
C GLN A 57 5.01 -2.26 -2.54
N LEU A 58 3.83 -2.81 -2.76
CA LEU A 58 2.60 -2.06 -2.53
C LEU A 58 2.31 -1.89 -1.04
N GLU A 59 2.62 -2.91 -0.24
CA GLU A 59 2.51 -2.77 1.21
C GLU A 59 3.41 -1.66 1.70
N ASN A 60 4.66 -1.65 1.23
CA ASN A 60 5.60 -0.63 1.64
C ASN A 60 5.16 0.75 1.20
N GLU A 61 4.58 0.86 0.03
CA GLU A 61 4.05 2.14 -0.44
C GLU A 61 3.01 2.70 0.54
N VAL A 62 2.08 1.87 0.98
CA VAL A 62 1.04 2.30 1.89
C VAL A 62 1.62 2.64 3.26
N LEU A 63 2.54 1.79 3.74
CA LEU A 63 3.15 2.03 5.05
C LEU A 63 3.98 3.30 5.07
N GLU A 64 4.76 3.54 4.02
CA GLU A 64 5.59 4.75 3.97
C GLU A 64 4.73 6.00 3.81
N SER A 65 3.64 5.90 3.08
CA SER A 65 2.72 7.04 2.96
C SER A 65 2.10 7.38 4.30
N THR A 66 1.74 6.36 5.07
CA THR A 66 1.17 6.56 6.39
C THR A 66 2.19 7.20 7.33
N LYS A 67 3.42 6.68 7.31
CA LYS A 67 4.48 7.25 8.15
C LYS A 67 4.73 8.71 7.81
N ALA A 68 4.75 9.03 6.52
CA ALA A 68 5.00 10.40 6.09
C ALA A 68 3.92 11.35 6.59
N ILE A 69 2.66 10.90 6.56
CA ILE A 69 1.57 11.73 7.06
C ILE A 69 1.71 12.01 8.55
N PHE A 70 1.97 10.98 9.34
CA PHE A 70 2.11 11.17 10.78
C PHE A 70 3.35 11.97 11.13
N PHE A 71 4.46 11.72 10.43
CA PHE A 71 5.68 12.47 10.69
C PHE A 71 5.49 13.96 10.42
N LYS A 72 4.83 14.28 9.33
CA LYS A 72 4.60 15.65 8.92
C LYS A 72 3.86 16.44 10.00
N TYR A 73 2.78 15.87 10.52
CA TYR A 73 1.94 16.60 11.46
C TYR A 73 2.44 16.52 12.89
N ASN A 74 3.03 15.40 13.28
CA ASN A 74 3.55 15.28 14.63
C ASN A 74 4.74 16.17 14.85
N LYS A 75 5.53 16.41 13.80
CA LYS A 75 6.67 17.28 13.89
C LYS A 75 6.25 18.71 14.22
N GLU A 76 5.12 19.13 13.70
CA GLU A 76 4.65 20.50 13.88
C GLU A 76 3.86 20.70 15.15
N ASN A 77 3.40 19.65 15.78
CA ASN A 77 2.47 19.76 16.87
C ASN A 77 2.88 18.85 18.02
N ASP A 78 3.84 19.33 18.82
CA ASP A 78 4.46 18.52 19.85
C ASP A 78 3.49 18.10 20.95
N ASN A 79 2.43 18.86 21.17
CA ASN A 79 1.55 18.60 22.31
C ASN A 79 0.52 17.54 22.06
N ASP A 80 0.29 17.19 20.82
CA ASP A 80 -0.72 16.21 20.47
C ASP A 80 -0.11 14.86 20.20
N LEU A 81 -0.71 13.81 20.71
CA LEU A 81 -0.25 12.45 20.42
C LEU A 81 -0.43 12.13 18.95
N ILE A 82 -1.62 12.41 18.43
CA ILE A 82 -1.91 12.29 17.02
C ILE A 82 -2.73 13.50 16.65
N SER A 83 -2.24 14.29 15.72
CA SER A 83 -2.93 15.52 15.37
C SER A 83 -4.21 15.20 14.58
N PHE A 84 -5.17 16.09 14.70
CA PHE A 84 -6.41 15.95 13.95
C PHE A 84 -6.16 15.94 12.45
N GLN A 85 -5.23 16.78 12.00
CA GLN A 85 -4.91 16.84 10.57
C GLN A 85 -4.30 15.54 10.05
N SER A 86 -3.47 14.88 10.87
CA SER A 86 -2.90 13.61 10.42
C SER A 86 -3.99 12.55 10.28
N VAL A 87 -4.98 12.56 11.17
CA VAL A 87 -6.09 11.63 11.05
C VAL A 87 -6.89 11.90 9.79
N LEU A 88 -7.20 13.17 9.54
CA LEU A 88 -7.95 13.53 8.34
C LEU A 88 -7.20 13.13 7.06
N GLU A 89 -5.93 13.43 7.00
CA GLU A 89 -5.17 13.12 5.80
C GLU A 89 -5.01 11.62 5.62
N SER A 90 -4.88 10.87 6.72
CA SER A 90 -4.84 9.41 6.64
C SER A 90 -6.13 8.86 6.08
N LEU A 91 -7.26 9.39 6.52
CA LEU A 91 -8.56 8.94 6.01
C LEU A 91 -8.73 9.29 4.53
N GLU A 92 -8.23 10.46 4.12
CA GLU A 92 -8.26 10.82 2.71
C GLU A 92 -7.41 9.87 1.88
N TYR A 93 -6.25 9.50 2.40
CA TYR A 93 -5.38 8.56 1.71
C TYR A 93 -6.06 7.21 1.54
N VAL A 94 -6.67 6.70 2.60
CA VAL A 94 -7.38 5.43 2.53
C VAL A 94 -8.53 5.51 1.53
N LYS A 95 -9.27 6.60 1.55
CA LYS A 95 -10.39 6.78 0.63
C LYS A 95 -9.91 6.76 -0.82
N SER A 96 -8.82 7.47 -1.10
CA SER A 96 -8.29 7.57 -2.45
C SER A 96 -7.69 6.25 -2.95
N ASN A 97 -7.26 5.38 -2.02
CA ASN A 97 -6.62 4.13 -2.35
C ASN A 97 -7.38 2.93 -1.79
N PHE A 98 -8.70 3.09 -1.68
CA PHE A 98 -9.51 2.14 -0.94
C PHE A 98 -9.39 0.70 -1.44
N ASN A 99 -9.45 0.52 -2.74
CA ASN A 99 -9.40 -0.83 -3.31
C ASN A 99 -8.10 -1.53 -2.98
N LEU A 100 -6.98 -0.80 -3.08
CA LEU A 100 -5.68 -1.36 -2.74
C LEU A 100 -5.58 -1.67 -1.25
N VAL A 101 -5.93 -0.71 -0.41
CA VAL A 101 -5.79 -0.90 1.03
C VAL A 101 -6.66 -2.05 1.52
N LYS A 102 -7.90 -2.11 1.03
CA LYS A 102 -8.79 -3.20 1.39
C LYS A 102 -8.22 -4.54 0.96
N GLY A 103 -7.68 -4.60 -0.27
CA GLY A 103 -7.07 -5.83 -0.77
C GLY A 103 -5.88 -6.27 0.05
N LEU A 104 -5.03 -5.31 0.44
CA LEU A 104 -3.86 -5.64 1.25
C LEU A 104 -4.27 -6.18 2.62
N ILE A 105 -5.31 -5.63 3.21
CA ILE A 105 -5.75 -6.06 4.52
C ILE A 105 -6.45 -7.42 4.45
N GLU A 106 -7.33 -7.60 3.50
CA GLU A 106 -8.17 -8.79 3.45
C GLU A 106 -7.58 -9.92 2.61
N GLY A 107 -6.84 -9.58 1.57
CA GLY A 107 -6.32 -10.59 0.66
C GLY A 107 -4.82 -10.73 0.64
N GLY A 108 -4.11 -9.91 1.39
CA GLY A 108 -2.66 -9.93 1.39
C GLY A 108 -2.06 -10.70 2.54
N ASP A 109 -0.90 -10.24 3.00
CA ASP A 109 -0.16 -10.87 4.06
C ASP A 109 -0.63 -10.32 5.40
N ILE A 110 -0.91 -11.22 6.36
CA ILE A 110 -1.36 -10.80 7.68
C ILE A 110 -0.33 -9.90 8.36
N LYS A 111 0.93 -10.02 7.98
CA LYS A 111 1.99 -9.17 8.55
C LYS A 111 1.81 -7.70 8.22
N PHE A 112 1.08 -7.40 7.16
CA PHE A 112 0.85 -6.01 6.79
C PHE A 112 0.09 -5.27 7.90
N VAL A 113 -0.94 -5.92 8.45
CA VAL A 113 -1.73 -5.31 9.51
C VAL A 113 -0.86 -5.07 10.74
N ASP A 114 0.00 -6.03 11.07
CA ASP A 114 0.91 -5.87 12.20
C ASP A 114 1.87 -4.72 12.00
N LYS A 115 2.40 -4.58 10.79
CA LYS A 115 3.30 -3.47 10.47
C LYS A 115 2.59 -2.13 10.60
N PHE A 116 1.34 -2.09 10.17
CA PHE A 116 0.54 -0.88 10.26
C PHE A 116 0.30 -0.50 11.72
N LYS A 117 -0.02 -1.49 12.55
CA LYS A 117 -0.19 -1.27 13.98
C LYS A 117 1.09 -0.76 14.62
N ASP A 118 2.24 -1.25 14.17
CA ASP A 118 3.52 -0.79 14.70
C ASP A 118 3.77 0.67 14.41
N ILE A 119 3.37 1.13 13.23
CA ILE A 119 3.52 2.54 12.90
C ILE A 119 2.70 3.40 13.86
N ILE A 120 1.47 3.00 14.12
CA ILE A 120 0.62 3.73 15.05
C ILE A 120 1.23 3.73 16.44
N ARG A 121 1.72 2.57 16.88
CA ARG A 121 2.32 2.43 18.21
C ARG A 121 3.55 3.31 18.36
N GLN A 122 4.41 3.32 17.35
CA GLN A 122 5.60 4.16 17.37
C GLN A 122 5.25 5.64 17.40
N THR A 123 4.22 6.02 16.67
CA THR A 123 3.77 7.40 16.65
C THR A 123 3.33 7.84 18.05
N LEU A 124 2.57 6.99 18.74
CA LEU A 124 2.13 7.31 20.08
C LEU A 124 3.30 7.34 21.06
N GLN A 125 4.25 6.43 20.92
CA GLN A 125 5.39 6.38 21.83
C GLN A 125 6.29 7.59 21.73
N VAL A 126 6.43 8.11 20.51
CA VAL A 126 7.27 9.29 20.32
C VAL A 126 6.78 10.47 21.15
N LYS A 127 5.48 10.52 21.38
CA LYS A 127 4.90 11.63 22.12
C LYS A 127 4.94 11.45 23.63
N ILE A 128 5.16 10.26 24.07
CA ILE A 128 5.20 9.94 25.48
C ILE A 128 6.60 10.09 26.01
#